data_866067b8e14a250f222f5a2c6b800017
#
_entry.id   866067b8e14a250f222f5a2c6b800017
#
_cell.length_a   1.000
_cell.length_b   1.000
_cell.length_c   1.000
_cell.angle_alpha   90.00
_cell.angle_beta   90.00
_cell.angle_gamma   90.00
#
_symmetry.space_group_name_H-M   'P 1'
#
loop_
_entity.id
_entity.type
_entity.pdbx_description
1 polymer ?
#
loop_
_entity_poly.entity_id
_entity_poly.type
_entity_poly.pdbx_seq_one_letter_code
_entity_poly.pdbx_strand_id
1 'polypeptide(L)'
;MDCKQIEGSLAAVADGGVSPEQAATVNHLESCAACRQALHAQITARTVLQARAAHLSVVAPPGRRTRILATARAERPESIGVLSWRGRLTAFAAAAVLVLTVGAALLPVVTERSTVVLAAQMALDHLKCFMIDGDGDGAAISKAEAEATIAREYGWTASVPASAPAEGVELMAVRHCLYGDGMAAHLLYRAHGQPVSLFILPGLVRPAAELKVLGHSEVVWTQGDRTYMLVSRAGTTAELARVASYLRNEAR
;
A
#
# COMPACT_ATOMS: atom_id res chain seq x y z
N MET A 1 17.06 0.99 -17.32
CA MET A 1 17.06 -0.45 -16.94
C MET A 1 16.56 -1.24 -18.12
N ASP A 2 17.12 -2.40 -18.39
CA ASP A 2 16.61 -3.33 -19.41
C ASP A 2 15.61 -4.34 -18.81
N CYS A 3 14.88 -5.06 -19.69
CA CYS A 3 13.85 -6.02 -19.24
C CYS A 3 14.42 -7.15 -18.38
N LYS A 4 15.66 -7.57 -18.63
CA LYS A 4 16.31 -8.65 -17.89
C LYS A 4 16.64 -8.26 -16.45
N GLN A 5 17.01 -7.00 -16.23
CA GLN A 5 17.26 -6.45 -14.89
C GLN A 5 15.95 -6.33 -14.08
N ILE A 6 14.83 -6.06 -14.76
CA ILE A 6 13.51 -5.91 -14.16
C ILE A 6 12.90 -7.26 -13.75
N GLU A 7 13.16 -8.31 -14.50
CA GLU A 7 12.56 -9.64 -14.30
C GLU A 7 12.75 -10.13 -12.85
N GLY A 8 13.93 -9.93 -12.27
CA GLY A 8 14.22 -10.31 -10.88
C GLY A 8 13.42 -9.51 -9.82
N SER A 9 12.91 -8.34 -10.18
CA SER A 9 12.18 -7.46 -9.25
C SER A 9 10.65 -7.62 -9.36
N LEU A 10 10.14 -8.27 -10.43
CA LEU A 10 8.70 -8.37 -10.67
C LEU A 10 7.96 -9.13 -9.57
N ALA A 11 8.56 -10.18 -9.02
CA ALA A 11 7.95 -10.95 -7.93
C ALA A 11 7.78 -10.10 -6.67
N ALA A 12 8.79 -9.28 -6.31
CA ALA A 12 8.72 -8.38 -5.17
C ALA A 12 7.67 -7.28 -5.37
N VAL A 13 7.54 -6.75 -6.59
CA VAL A 13 6.48 -5.80 -6.94
C VAL A 13 5.10 -6.46 -6.86
N ALA A 14 4.95 -7.69 -7.34
CA ALA A 14 3.71 -8.46 -7.24
C ALA A 14 3.34 -8.78 -5.78
N ASP A 15 4.32 -8.87 -4.88
CA ASP A 15 4.13 -9.08 -3.45
C ASP A 15 3.78 -7.81 -2.66
N GLY A 16 3.67 -6.66 -3.35
CA GLY A 16 3.40 -5.37 -2.72
C GLY A 16 4.60 -4.81 -1.94
N GLY A 17 5.78 -5.41 -2.08
CA GLY A 17 7.02 -4.87 -1.53
C GLY A 17 7.41 -3.61 -2.28
N VAL A 18 7.54 -2.48 -1.57
CA VAL A 18 8.01 -1.23 -2.16
C VAL A 18 9.31 -0.82 -1.48
N SER A 19 10.42 -1.05 -2.18
CA SER A 19 11.70 -0.47 -1.80
C SER A 19 12.02 0.70 -2.74
N PRO A 20 12.88 1.64 -2.34
CA PRO A 20 13.37 2.70 -3.22
C PRO A 20 13.98 2.18 -4.54
N GLU A 21 14.56 0.98 -4.51
CA GLU A 21 15.13 0.31 -5.68
C GLU A 21 14.06 -0.13 -6.70
N GLN A 22 12.82 -0.31 -6.25
CA GLN A 22 11.69 -0.72 -7.11
C GLN A 22 11.06 0.46 -7.88
N ALA A 23 11.36 1.70 -7.52
CA ALA A 23 10.89 2.88 -8.26
C ALA A 23 11.33 2.84 -9.73
N ALA A 24 12.54 2.38 -9.99
CA ALA A 24 13.05 2.22 -11.35
C ALA A 24 12.32 1.10 -12.12
N THR A 25 11.90 0.04 -11.43
CA THR A 25 11.08 -1.04 -12.00
C THR A 25 9.69 -0.52 -12.37
N VAL A 26 9.05 0.25 -11.51
CA VAL A 26 7.74 0.86 -11.77
C VAL A 26 7.80 1.78 -12.99
N ASN A 27 8.80 2.65 -13.08
CA ASN A 27 8.98 3.53 -14.24
C ASN A 27 9.18 2.75 -15.55
N HIS A 28 9.89 1.62 -15.52
CA HIS A 28 10.05 0.78 -16.70
C HIS A 28 8.73 0.10 -17.11
N LEU A 29 7.93 -0.35 -16.12
CA LEU A 29 6.62 -0.98 -16.38
C LEU A 29 5.67 -0.02 -17.12
N GLU A 30 5.81 1.28 -16.94
CA GLU A 30 4.99 2.29 -17.65
C GLU A 30 5.24 2.28 -19.16
N SER A 31 6.47 2.03 -19.59
CA SER A 31 6.88 2.08 -20.99
C SER A 31 6.97 0.72 -21.68
N CYS A 32 7.04 -0.40 -20.91
CA CYS A 32 7.28 -1.73 -21.46
C CYS A 32 6.07 -2.67 -21.31
N ALA A 33 5.36 -2.91 -22.40
CA ALA A 33 4.20 -3.83 -22.42
C ALA A 33 4.56 -5.27 -22.03
N ALA A 34 5.72 -5.78 -22.45
CA ALA A 34 6.17 -7.11 -22.13
C ALA A 34 6.39 -7.32 -20.63
N CYS A 35 7.00 -6.35 -19.94
CA CYS A 35 7.21 -6.42 -18.49
C CYS A 35 5.89 -6.25 -17.72
N ARG A 36 4.93 -5.46 -18.22
CA ARG A 36 3.58 -5.41 -17.65
C ARG A 36 2.88 -6.77 -17.74
N GLN A 37 2.96 -7.43 -18.89
CA GLN A 37 2.38 -8.76 -19.06
C GLN A 37 3.03 -9.79 -18.13
N ALA A 38 4.35 -9.74 -17.96
CA ALA A 38 5.07 -10.60 -17.02
C ALA A 38 4.65 -10.32 -15.55
N LEU A 39 4.48 -9.07 -15.17
CA LEU A 39 3.96 -8.71 -13.85
C LEU A 39 2.54 -9.24 -13.63
N HIS A 40 1.65 -9.08 -14.62
CA HIS A 40 0.30 -9.64 -14.56
C HIS A 40 0.30 -11.16 -14.37
N ALA A 41 1.19 -11.87 -15.07
CA ALA A 41 1.34 -13.32 -14.88
C ALA A 41 1.78 -13.67 -13.44
N GLN A 42 2.68 -12.92 -12.84
CA GLN A 42 3.10 -13.10 -11.45
C GLN A 42 1.95 -12.88 -10.47
N ILE A 43 1.20 -11.80 -10.63
CA ILE A 43 0.02 -11.48 -9.79
C ILE A 43 -1.03 -12.59 -9.92
N THR A 44 -1.32 -13.04 -11.14
CA THR A 44 -2.28 -14.12 -11.39
C THR A 44 -1.84 -15.42 -10.73
N ALA A 45 -0.57 -15.82 -10.92
CA ALA A 45 -0.01 -17.01 -10.28
C ALA A 45 -0.12 -16.96 -8.75
N ARG A 46 0.21 -15.79 -8.16
CA ARG A 46 0.08 -15.57 -6.71
C ARG A 46 -1.37 -15.71 -6.24
N THR A 47 -2.31 -15.07 -6.93
CA THR A 47 -3.74 -15.15 -6.60
C THR A 47 -4.24 -16.59 -6.60
N VAL A 48 -3.86 -17.38 -7.63
CA VAL A 48 -4.21 -18.81 -7.71
C VAL A 48 -3.59 -19.61 -6.56
N LEU A 49 -2.31 -19.34 -6.22
CA LEU A 49 -1.64 -20.01 -5.11
C LEU A 49 -2.27 -19.67 -3.77
N GLN A 50 -2.61 -18.41 -3.54
CA GLN A 50 -3.27 -17.96 -2.33
C GLN A 50 -4.67 -18.58 -2.18
N ALA A 51 -5.46 -18.61 -3.25
CA ALA A 51 -6.78 -19.23 -3.25
C ALA A 51 -6.71 -20.75 -2.95
N ARG A 52 -5.58 -21.39 -3.24
CA ARG A 52 -5.35 -22.82 -2.98
C ARG A 52 -4.45 -23.08 -1.78
N ALA A 53 -4.05 -22.05 -1.02
CA ALA A 53 -3.09 -22.19 0.08
C ALA A 53 -3.52 -23.23 1.12
N ALA A 54 -4.82 -23.29 1.46
CA ALA A 54 -5.35 -24.28 2.39
C ALA A 54 -5.17 -25.74 1.92
N HIS A 55 -5.17 -25.96 0.58
CA HIS A 55 -4.95 -27.28 -0.01
C HIS A 55 -3.47 -27.58 -0.22
N LEU A 56 -2.61 -26.56 -0.24
CA LEU A 56 -1.16 -26.71 -0.43
C LEU A 56 -0.40 -26.74 0.91
N SER A 57 -1.09 -26.45 2.02
CA SER A 57 -0.48 -26.48 3.34
C SER A 57 -0.10 -27.91 3.73
N VAL A 58 1.19 -28.14 3.91
CA VAL A 58 1.74 -29.40 4.40
C VAL A 58 2.26 -29.19 5.80
N VAL A 59 1.82 -30.05 6.74
CA VAL A 59 2.33 -30.00 8.10
C VAL A 59 3.82 -30.39 8.09
N ALA A 60 4.68 -29.54 8.63
CA ALA A 60 6.10 -29.84 8.71
C ALA A 60 6.33 -31.08 9.59
N PRO A 61 7.28 -31.96 9.22
CA PRO A 61 7.61 -33.13 10.03
C PRO A 61 7.93 -32.77 11.48
N PRO A 62 7.43 -33.55 12.45
CA PRO A 62 7.70 -33.28 13.86
C PRO A 62 9.23 -33.19 14.11
N GLY A 63 9.64 -32.25 14.92
CA GLY A 63 11.05 -32.00 15.23
C GLY A 63 11.83 -31.13 14.24
N ARG A 64 11.29 -30.77 13.07
CA ARG A 64 11.98 -29.87 12.12
C ARG A 64 12.23 -28.49 12.71
N ARG A 65 11.23 -27.93 13.39
CA ARG A 65 11.37 -26.66 14.10
C ARG A 65 12.42 -26.71 15.19
N THR A 66 12.43 -27.78 15.97
CA THR A 66 13.43 -28.00 17.05
C THR A 66 14.84 -28.08 16.49
N ARG A 67 15.05 -28.80 15.37
CA ARG A 67 16.35 -28.87 14.70
C ARG A 67 16.83 -27.52 14.18
N ILE A 68 15.97 -26.76 13.49
CA ILE A 68 16.33 -25.42 13.00
C ILE A 68 16.71 -24.49 14.15
N LEU A 69 15.95 -24.52 15.24
CA LEU A 69 16.25 -23.71 16.44
C LEU A 69 17.53 -24.17 17.14
N ALA A 70 17.83 -25.47 17.16
CA ALA A 70 19.05 -26.00 17.72
C ALA A 70 20.29 -25.57 16.89
N THR A 71 20.20 -25.65 15.54
CA THR A 71 21.26 -25.17 14.64
C THR A 71 21.50 -23.67 14.82
N ALA A 72 20.44 -22.87 14.83
CA ALA A 72 20.56 -21.42 15.04
C ALA A 72 21.12 -21.04 16.41
N ARG A 73 20.94 -21.90 17.43
CA ARG A 73 21.56 -21.72 18.76
C ARG A 73 23.03 -22.13 18.78
N ALA A 74 23.38 -23.22 18.07
CA ALA A 74 24.74 -23.70 17.97
C ALA A 74 25.67 -22.75 17.19
N GLU A 75 25.13 -22.02 16.22
CA GLU A 75 25.86 -21.00 15.45
C GLU A 75 26.00 -19.66 16.17
N ARG A 76 25.46 -19.53 17.38
CA ARG A 76 25.64 -18.32 18.20
C ARG A 76 27.05 -18.33 18.79
N PRO A 77 27.91 -17.32 18.49
CA PRO A 77 29.26 -17.28 19.03
C PRO A 77 29.23 -17.26 20.56
N GLU A 78 29.83 -18.27 21.18
CA GLU A 78 30.12 -18.26 22.59
C GLU A 78 31.17 -17.20 22.87
N SER A 79 30.84 -16.30 23.73
CA SER A 79 31.68 -15.51 24.61
C SER A 79 31.37 -14.02 24.62
N ILE A 80 30.60 -13.63 25.56
CA ILE A 80 30.82 -12.35 26.22
C ILE A 80 31.14 -12.71 27.67
N GLY A 81 32.43 -12.51 28.05
CA GLY A 81 32.94 -12.81 29.36
C GLY A 81 32.09 -12.26 30.50
N VAL A 82 32.15 -12.95 31.63
CA VAL A 82 31.39 -12.69 32.86
C VAL A 82 31.63 -11.25 33.33
N LEU A 83 30.81 -10.31 32.91
CA LEU A 83 30.77 -8.99 33.54
C LEU A 83 30.21 -9.14 34.96
N SER A 84 30.90 -8.54 35.95
CA SER A 84 30.40 -8.49 37.33
C SER A 84 28.99 -7.91 37.39
N TRP A 85 28.18 -8.31 38.37
CA TRP A 85 26.78 -7.88 38.51
C TRP A 85 26.59 -6.33 38.42
N ARG A 86 27.53 -5.58 39.01
CA ARG A 86 27.50 -4.10 38.94
C ARG A 86 27.71 -3.61 37.49
N GLY A 87 28.62 -4.24 36.74
CA GLY A 87 28.82 -3.96 35.33
C GLY A 87 27.61 -4.37 34.44
N ARG A 88 26.84 -5.39 34.86
CA ARG A 88 25.61 -5.77 34.15
C ARG A 88 24.51 -4.73 34.36
N LEU A 89 24.33 -4.21 35.58
CA LEU A 89 23.33 -3.18 35.87
C LEU A 89 23.59 -1.87 35.10
N THR A 90 24.87 -1.45 35.02
CA THR A 90 25.26 -0.27 34.24
C THR A 90 25.10 -0.50 32.72
N ALA A 91 25.40 -1.69 32.23
CA ALA A 91 25.21 -2.06 30.83
C ALA A 91 23.73 -2.13 30.49
N PHE A 92 22.88 -2.66 31.36
CA PHE A 92 21.42 -2.66 31.16
C PHE A 92 20.80 -1.24 31.20
N ALA A 93 21.29 -0.41 32.13
CA ALA A 93 20.85 1.00 32.19
C ALA A 93 21.28 1.76 30.93
N ALA A 94 22.50 1.60 30.46
CA ALA A 94 22.98 2.22 29.22
C ALA A 94 22.20 1.69 27.98
N ALA A 95 21.92 0.39 27.91
CA ALA A 95 21.11 -0.20 26.85
C ALA A 95 19.66 0.29 26.87
N ALA A 96 19.06 0.42 28.07
CA ALA A 96 17.71 0.96 28.20
C ALA A 96 17.63 2.44 27.77
N VAL A 97 18.60 3.26 28.17
CA VAL A 97 18.69 4.65 27.71
C VAL A 97 18.87 4.73 26.20
N LEU A 98 19.74 3.88 25.63
CA LEU A 98 19.93 3.82 24.18
C LEU A 98 18.64 3.42 23.44
N VAL A 99 17.94 2.40 23.93
CA VAL A 99 16.68 1.96 23.34
C VAL A 99 15.60 3.04 23.45
N LEU A 100 15.51 3.75 24.57
CA LEU A 100 14.56 4.83 24.77
C LEU A 100 14.89 6.04 23.89
N THR A 101 16.17 6.43 23.79
CA THR A 101 16.58 7.59 22.97
C THR A 101 16.46 7.28 21.49
N VAL A 102 16.90 6.10 21.04
CA VAL A 102 16.75 5.66 19.65
C VAL A 102 15.27 5.43 19.33
N GLY A 103 14.50 4.84 20.23
CA GLY A 103 13.06 4.67 20.09
C GLY A 103 12.32 6.01 19.97
N ALA A 104 12.62 6.97 20.85
CA ALA A 104 12.02 8.31 20.79
C ALA A 104 12.42 9.09 19.53
N ALA A 105 13.66 8.92 19.05
CA ALA A 105 14.12 9.53 17.80
C ALA A 105 13.53 8.86 16.54
N LEU A 106 13.24 7.55 16.60
CA LEU A 106 12.67 6.81 15.48
C LEU A 106 11.14 6.90 15.41
N LEU A 107 10.44 7.16 16.53
CA LEU A 107 8.98 7.23 16.58
C LEU A 107 8.39 8.21 15.55
N PRO A 108 8.84 9.47 15.41
CA PRO A 108 8.33 10.37 14.38
C PRO A 108 8.67 9.87 12.97
N VAL A 109 9.88 9.35 12.77
CA VAL A 109 10.34 8.83 11.46
C VAL A 109 9.53 7.60 11.04
N VAL A 110 9.14 6.74 11.98
CA VAL A 110 8.31 5.55 11.70
C VAL A 110 6.86 5.96 11.41
N THR A 111 6.30 6.95 12.10
CA THR A 111 4.96 7.45 11.83
C THR A 111 4.89 8.18 10.49
N GLU A 112 5.85 9.02 10.16
CA GLU A 112 5.95 9.64 8.83
C GLU A 112 6.20 8.60 7.73
N ARG A 113 7.12 7.68 7.95
CA ARG A 113 7.36 6.57 7.02
C ARG A 113 6.14 5.69 6.82
N SER A 114 5.32 5.47 7.84
CA SER A 114 4.10 4.69 7.69
C SER A 114 3.10 5.33 6.72
N THR A 115 2.97 6.66 6.73
CA THR A 115 2.12 7.40 5.76
C THR A 115 2.73 7.37 4.35
N VAL A 116 4.05 7.51 4.22
CA VAL A 116 4.75 7.41 2.94
C VAL A 116 4.69 5.99 2.36
N VAL A 117 4.85 4.97 3.21
CA VAL A 117 4.71 3.57 2.78
C VAL A 117 3.29 3.27 2.31
N LEU A 118 2.29 3.74 3.06
CA LEU A 118 0.89 3.63 2.67
C LEU A 118 0.62 4.34 1.33
N ALA A 119 1.12 5.56 1.17
CA ALA A 119 1.04 6.33 -0.05
C ALA A 119 1.67 5.57 -1.23
N ALA A 120 2.86 5.01 -1.05
CA ALA A 120 3.51 4.22 -2.09
C ALA A 120 2.69 2.97 -2.49
N GLN A 121 2.02 2.33 -1.56
CA GLN A 121 1.12 1.21 -1.85
C GLN A 121 -0.11 1.67 -2.66
N MET A 122 -0.71 2.81 -2.29
CA MET A 122 -1.86 3.37 -3.02
C MET A 122 -1.46 3.83 -4.43
N ALA A 123 -0.26 4.41 -4.60
CA ALA A 123 0.29 4.74 -5.92
C ALA A 123 0.45 3.50 -6.81
N LEU A 124 0.91 2.37 -6.26
CA LEU A 124 1.03 1.12 -7.01
C LEU A 124 -0.33 0.51 -7.37
N ASP A 125 -1.29 0.58 -6.46
CA ASP A 125 -2.65 0.12 -6.75
C ASP A 125 -3.33 1.01 -7.81
N HIS A 126 -3.13 2.33 -7.75
CA HIS A 126 -3.58 3.25 -8.78
C HIS A 126 -3.00 2.87 -10.15
N LEU A 127 -1.68 2.66 -10.21
CA LEU A 127 -0.98 2.24 -11.41
C LEU A 127 -1.55 0.91 -11.95
N LYS A 128 -1.72 -0.08 -11.10
CA LYS A 128 -2.27 -1.39 -11.46
C LYS A 128 -3.66 -1.26 -12.08
N CYS A 129 -4.57 -0.58 -11.42
CA CYS A 129 -5.97 -0.51 -11.87
C CYS A 129 -6.12 0.22 -13.20
N PHE A 130 -5.35 1.29 -13.43
CA PHE A 130 -5.43 2.03 -14.69
C PHE A 130 -4.57 1.45 -15.81
N MET A 131 -3.49 0.75 -15.51
CA MET A 131 -2.60 0.22 -16.56
C MET A 131 -2.89 -1.25 -16.93
N ILE A 132 -3.37 -2.05 -15.97
CA ILE A 132 -3.55 -3.49 -16.17
C ILE A 132 -5.01 -3.82 -16.45
N ASP A 133 -5.94 -3.22 -15.70
CA ASP A 133 -7.37 -3.51 -15.81
C ASP A 133 -8.09 -2.60 -16.85
N GLY A 134 -7.35 -1.69 -17.47
CA GLY A 134 -7.88 -0.71 -18.42
C GLY A 134 -8.47 0.52 -17.73
N ASP A 135 -8.55 1.63 -18.46
CA ASP A 135 -8.91 2.97 -17.98
C ASP A 135 -10.37 3.14 -17.53
N GLY A 136 -11.08 2.09 -17.17
CA GLY A 136 -12.48 2.26 -16.90
C GLY A 136 -13.20 2.88 -18.11
N ASP A 137 -12.97 2.37 -19.32
CA ASP A 137 -13.65 2.77 -20.55
C ASP A 137 -15.17 2.53 -20.50
N GLY A 138 -15.65 2.13 -19.32
CA GLY A 138 -17.06 2.00 -19.01
C GLY A 138 -17.76 3.36 -18.86
N ALA A 139 -19.10 3.35 -18.90
CA ALA A 139 -19.91 4.47 -18.51
C ALA A 139 -19.69 4.81 -17.03
N ALA A 140 -19.78 6.10 -16.68
CA ALA A 140 -19.77 6.55 -15.29
C ALA A 140 -20.86 5.84 -14.48
N ILE A 141 -20.55 5.43 -13.27
CA ILE A 141 -21.49 4.81 -12.35
C ILE A 141 -22.11 5.85 -11.40
N SER A 142 -23.29 5.53 -10.88
CA SER A 142 -23.95 6.38 -9.91
C SER A 142 -23.33 6.23 -8.52
N LYS A 143 -23.48 7.27 -7.67
CA LYS A 143 -23.14 7.23 -6.25
C LYS A 143 -23.80 6.02 -5.54
N ALA A 144 -25.10 5.83 -5.77
CA ALA A 144 -25.86 4.76 -5.14
C ALA A 144 -25.32 3.36 -5.52
N GLU A 145 -24.92 3.17 -6.77
CA GLU A 145 -24.32 1.94 -7.25
C GLU A 145 -22.95 1.68 -6.59
N ALA A 146 -22.13 2.70 -6.48
CA ALA A 146 -20.83 2.60 -5.81
C ALA A 146 -21.00 2.26 -4.31
N GLU A 147 -21.91 2.93 -3.62
CA GLU A 147 -22.21 2.66 -2.20
C GLU A 147 -22.78 1.25 -2.00
N ALA A 148 -23.66 0.79 -2.86
CA ALA A 148 -24.19 -0.57 -2.82
C ALA A 148 -23.09 -1.61 -3.08
N THR A 149 -22.17 -1.33 -3.98
CA THR A 149 -21.01 -2.20 -4.25
C THR A 149 -20.12 -2.29 -3.05
N ILE A 150 -19.79 -1.16 -2.39
CA ILE A 150 -18.98 -1.15 -1.17
C ILE A 150 -19.68 -1.96 -0.08
N ALA A 151 -20.97 -1.74 0.17
CA ALA A 151 -21.71 -2.47 1.20
C ALA A 151 -21.72 -3.98 0.94
N ARG A 152 -21.90 -4.39 -0.32
CA ARG A 152 -21.94 -5.81 -0.71
C ARG A 152 -20.58 -6.50 -0.63
N GLU A 153 -19.54 -5.85 -1.10
CA GLU A 153 -18.24 -6.47 -1.32
C GLU A 153 -17.31 -6.33 -0.12
N TYR A 154 -17.43 -5.25 0.63
CA TYR A 154 -16.56 -4.96 1.78
C TYR A 154 -17.26 -5.14 3.13
N GLY A 155 -18.59 -5.28 3.16
CA GLY A 155 -19.35 -5.46 4.39
C GLY A 155 -19.49 -4.22 5.28
N TRP A 156 -19.12 -3.02 4.77
CA TRP A 156 -19.28 -1.74 5.46
C TRP A 156 -19.82 -0.67 4.50
N THR A 157 -20.37 0.40 5.05
CA THR A 157 -20.97 1.49 4.27
C THR A 157 -20.08 2.73 4.28
N ALA A 158 -20.04 3.45 3.16
CA ALA A 158 -19.39 4.76 3.05
C ALA A 158 -20.29 5.71 2.27
N SER A 159 -20.24 6.99 2.60
CA SER A 159 -20.72 8.03 1.69
C SER A 159 -19.69 8.23 0.59
N VAL A 160 -20.07 7.95 -0.65
CA VAL A 160 -19.22 8.10 -1.83
C VAL A 160 -19.48 9.48 -2.44
N PRO A 161 -18.43 10.29 -2.73
CA PRO A 161 -18.61 11.52 -3.47
C PRO A 161 -19.24 11.26 -4.84
N ALA A 162 -20.29 12.02 -5.18
CA ALA A 162 -20.96 11.88 -6.45
C ALA A 162 -20.09 12.42 -7.62
N SER A 163 -20.43 12.04 -8.84
CA SER A 163 -19.90 12.71 -10.02
C SER A 163 -20.36 14.17 -10.06
N ALA A 164 -19.48 15.06 -10.50
CA ALA A 164 -19.76 16.46 -10.75
C ALA A 164 -19.23 16.85 -12.14
N PRO A 165 -19.98 16.57 -13.21
CA PRO A 165 -19.54 16.86 -14.57
C PRO A 165 -19.21 18.34 -14.81
N ALA A 166 -19.90 19.25 -14.10
CA ALA A 166 -19.59 20.68 -14.13
C ALA A 166 -18.19 21.02 -13.60
N GLU A 167 -17.70 20.24 -12.66
CA GLU A 167 -16.35 20.33 -12.09
C GLU A 167 -15.34 19.41 -12.80
N GLY A 168 -15.77 18.72 -13.86
CA GLY A 168 -14.97 17.78 -14.61
C GLY A 168 -14.61 16.51 -13.83
N VAL A 169 -15.42 16.13 -12.82
CA VAL A 169 -15.18 14.95 -11.97
C VAL A 169 -16.25 13.89 -12.22
N GLU A 170 -15.86 12.72 -12.63
CA GLU A 170 -16.74 11.59 -12.94
C GLU A 170 -16.32 10.36 -12.17
N LEU A 171 -17.26 9.69 -11.49
CA LEU A 171 -17.06 8.41 -10.81
C LEU A 171 -17.22 7.27 -11.82
N MET A 172 -16.17 6.50 -12.04
CA MET A 172 -16.12 5.49 -13.10
C MET A 172 -16.39 4.08 -12.57
N ALA A 173 -15.80 3.70 -11.42
CA ALA A 173 -15.93 2.34 -10.90
C ALA A 173 -15.54 2.24 -9.43
N VAL A 174 -15.94 1.13 -8.80
CA VAL A 174 -15.34 0.62 -7.56
C VAL A 174 -14.52 -0.60 -7.90
N ARG A 175 -13.30 -0.69 -7.37
CA ARG A 175 -12.37 -1.78 -7.60
C ARG A 175 -11.89 -2.40 -6.29
N HIS A 176 -11.56 -3.68 -6.34
CA HIS A 176 -10.89 -4.34 -5.22
C HIS A 176 -9.43 -3.90 -5.14
N CYS A 177 -9.08 -3.34 -3.98
CA CYS A 177 -7.71 -3.01 -3.63
C CYS A 177 -7.01 -4.24 -3.03
N LEU A 178 -5.73 -4.44 -3.35
CA LEU A 178 -4.92 -5.51 -2.74
C LEU A 178 -4.43 -5.13 -1.33
N TYR A 179 -4.63 -3.88 -0.92
CA TYR A 179 -4.22 -3.40 0.39
C TYR A 179 -5.17 -3.90 1.49
N GLY A 180 -4.59 -4.35 2.60
CA GLY A 180 -5.34 -4.67 3.81
C GLY A 180 -6.34 -5.82 3.65
N ASP A 181 -6.02 -6.84 2.84
CA ASP A 181 -6.89 -7.99 2.59
C ASP A 181 -8.30 -7.63 2.11
N GLY A 182 -8.40 -6.55 1.31
CA GLY A 182 -9.66 -6.04 0.78
C GLY A 182 -10.40 -5.08 1.72
N MET A 183 -9.75 -4.59 2.78
CA MET A 183 -10.37 -3.65 3.72
C MET A 183 -10.51 -2.22 3.18
N ALA A 184 -9.72 -1.83 2.17
CA ALA A 184 -9.78 -0.51 1.56
C ALA A 184 -10.66 -0.51 0.31
N ALA A 185 -11.65 0.37 0.24
CA ALA A 185 -12.40 0.59 -1.00
C ALA A 185 -11.59 1.49 -1.93
N HIS A 186 -11.49 1.10 -3.18
CA HIS A 186 -10.80 1.82 -4.23
C HIS A 186 -11.82 2.30 -5.27
N LEU A 187 -12.03 3.61 -5.32
CA LEU A 187 -12.91 4.26 -6.28
C LEU A 187 -12.08 4.89 -7.39
N LEU A 188 -12.45 4.61 -8.61
CA LEU A 188 -11.84 5.21 -9.79
C LEU A 188 -12.66 6.42 -10.20
N TYR A 189 -12.00 7.56 -10.29
CA TYR A 189 -12.53 8.80 -10.82
C TYR A 189 -11.77 9.20 -12.08
N ARG A 190 -12.42 9.99 -12.91
CA ARG A 190 -11.80 10.79 -13.95
C ARG A 190 -11.97 12.25 -13.56
N ALA A 191 -10.87 12.98 -13.40
CA ALA A 191 -10.88 14.40 -13.10
C ALA A 191 -10.24 15.18 -14.27
N HIS A 192 -11.02 16.02 -14.95
CA HIS A 192 -10.60 16.73 -16.17
C HIS A 192 -9.96 15.80 -17.24
N GLY A 193 -10.57 14.61 -17.42
CA GLY A 193 -10.08 13.59 -18.34
C GLY A 193 -8.88 12.77 -17.84
N GLN A 194 -8.36 13.05 -16.64
CA GLN A 194 -7.20 12.34 -16.07
C GLN A 194 -7.63 11.31 -15.02
N PRO A 195 -6.96 10.15 -14.98
CA PRO A 195 -7.21 9.13 -13.97
C PRO A 195 -6.90 9.62 -12.56
N VAL A 196 -7.82 9.39 -11.64
CA VAL A 196 -7.68 9.70 -10.21
C VAL A 196 -8.26 8.56 -9.40
N SER A 197 -7.53 8.10 -8.38
CA SER A 197 -8.01 7.10 -7.44
C SER A 197 -8.33 7.71 -6.09
N LEU A 198 -9.49 7.39 -5.55
CA LEU A 198 -9.84 7.67 -4.15
C LEU A 198 -9.86 6.35 -3.38
N PHE A 199 -8.99 6.22 -2.39
CA PHE A 199 -8.99 5.11 -1.45
C PHE A 199 -9.69 5.53 -0.16
N ILE A 200 -10.56 4.65 0.36
CA ILE A 200 -11.22 4.83 1.66
C ILE A 200 -10.77 3.69 2.57
N LEU A 201 -10.10 4.03 3.66
CA LEU A 201 -9.51 3.10 4.61
C LEU A 201 -10.23 3.23 5.96
N PRO A 202 -11.17 2.31 6.27
CA PRO A 202 -11.88 2.33 7.54
C PRO A 202 -10.97 1.95 8.70
N GLY A 203 -11.23 2.49 9.90
CA GLY A 203 -10.48 2.19 11.12
C GLY A 203 -9.03 2.67 11.11
N LEU A 204 -8.63 3.44 10.11
CA LEU A 204 -7.29 4.01 10.00
C LEU A 204 -7.38 5.53 10.10
N VAL A 205 -6.62 6.11 11.04
CA VAL A 205 -6.51 7.56 11.22
C VAL A 205 -5.10 7.99 10.85
N ARG A 206 -4.97 8.91 9.91
CA ARG A 206 -3.70 9.49 9.46
C ARG A 206 -3.78 11.02 9.47
N PRO A 207 -2.69 11.71 9.80
CA PRO A 207 -2.64 13.16 9.67
C PRO A 207 -2.85 13.58 8.22
N ALA A 208 -3.47 14.73 8.02
CA ALA A 208 -3.60 15.31 6.69
C ALA A 208 -2.21 15.62 6.13
N ALA A 209 -1.99 15.22 4.89
CA ALA A 209 -0.70 15.39 4.22
C ALA A 209 -0.90 15.53 2.71
N GLU A 210 0.03 16.26 2.09
CA GLU A 210 0.22 16.28 0.66
C GLU A 210 1.59 15.66 0.37
N LEU A 211 1.61 14.64 -0.46
CA LEU A 211 2.79 13.82 -0.70
C LEU A 211 3.06 13.72 -2.20
N LYS A 212 4.32 13.48 -2.53
CA LYS A 212 4.71 13.06 -3.87
C LYS A 212 5.52 11.77 -3.77
N VAL A 213 4.93 10.66 -4.20
CA VAL A 213 5.49 9.32 -4.02
C VAL A 213 5.42 8.55 -5.34
N LEU A 214 6.53 7.95 -5.76
CA LEU A 214 6.64 7.18 -7.00
C LEU A 214 6.13 7.92 -8.25
N GLY A 215 6.33 9.24 -8.29
CA GLY A 215 5.86 10.08 -9.40
C GLY A 215 4.37 10.43 -9.35
N HIS A 216 3.63 10.00 -8.32
CA HIS A 216 2.23 10.35 -8.08
C HIS A 216 2.13 11.49 -7.06
N SER A 217 1.17 12.38 -7.28
CA SER A 217 0.72 13.35 -6.29
C SER A 217 -0.38 12.72 -5.47
N GLU A 218 -0.35 12.93 -4.15
CA GLU A 218 -1.30 12.35 -3.22
C GLU A 218 -1.76 13.37 -2.20
N VAL A 219 -3.04 13.31 -1.87
CA VAL A 219 -3.66 14.12 -0.81
C VAL A 219 -4.33 13.16 0.17
N VAL A 220 -3.89 13.24 1.43
CA VAL A 220 -4.38 12.40 2.53
C VAL A 220 -5.20 13.26 3.48
N TRP A 221 -6.36 12.76 3.89
CA TRP A 221 -7.14 13.38 4.99
C TRP A 221 -7.91 12.31 5.77
N THR A 222 -8.26 12.65 7.01
CA THR A 222 -9.11 11.80 7.85
C THR A 222 -10.45 12.50 8.09
N GLN A 223 -11.52 11.73 8.05
CA GLN A 223 -12.86 12.17 8.39
C GLN A 223 -13.56 11.08 9.19
N GLY A 224 -13.90 11.39 10.44
CA GLY A 224 -14.35 10.39 11.39
C GLY A 224 -13.25 9.37 11.70
N ASP A 225 -13.56 8.10 11.55
CA ASP A 225 -12.68 6.95 11.77
C ASP A 225 -11.99 6.47 10.47
N ARG A 226 -12.06 7.25 9.39
CA ARG A 226 -11.59 6.84 8.06
C ARG A 226 -10.53 7.76 7.53
N THR A 227 -9.52 7.16 6.91
CA THR A 227 -8.55 7.89 6.11
C THR A 227 -8.94 7.78 4.64
N TYR A 228 -8.88 8.92 3.98
CA TYR A 228 -9.08 9.06 2.54
C TYR A 228 -7.75 9.41 1.90
N MET A 229 -7.43 8.78 0.79
CA MET A 229 -6.23 9.08 0.02
C MET A 229 -6.60 9.26 -1.45
N LEU A 230 -6.36 10.45 -1.96
CA LEU A 230 -6.55 10.78 -3.36
C LEU A 230 -5.21 10.72 -4.08
N VAL A 231 -5.13 9.94 -5.15
CA VAL A 231 -3.90 9.65 -5.88
C VAL A 231 -4.08 9.98 -7.35
N SER A 232 -3.14 10.70 -7.92
CA SER A 232 -3.08 10.94 -9.37
C SER A 232 -1.64 11.03 -9.84
N ARG A 233 -1.38 10.54 -11.03
CA ARG A 233 -0.12 10.71 -11.71
C ARG A 233 -0.06 12.02 -12.50
N ALA A 234 -1.18 12.48 -13.01
CA ALA A 234 -1.29 13.70 -13.81
C ALA A 234 -1.56 14.93 -12.92
N GLY A 235 -1.09 16.05 -13.37
CA GLY A 235 -1.33 17.33 -12.73
C GLY A 235 -0.41 17.65 -11.55
N THR A 236 -0.62 18.82 -10.98
CA THR A 236 0.11 19.30 -9.80
C THR A 236 -0.59 18.88 -8.52
N THR A 237 0.15 18.85 -7.42
CA THR A 237 -0.42 18.60 -6.09
C THR A 237 -1.54 19.61 -5.76
N ALA A 238 -1.40 20.86 -6.20
CA ALA A 238 -2.41 21.91 -6.00
C ALA A 238 -3.71 21.65 -6.75
N GLU A 239 -3.66 21.08 -7.96
CA GLU A 239 -4.84 20.65 -8.71
C GLU A 239 -5.53 19.47 -8.02
N LEU A 240 -4.76 18.50 -7.60
CA LEU A 240 -5.26 17.35 -6.85
C LEU A 240 -5.90 17.79 -5.52
N ALA A 241 -5.32 18.76 -4.82
CA ALA A 241 -5.88 19.32 -3.58
C ALA A 241 -7.24 20.00 -3.79
N ARG A 242 -7.48 20.62 -4.94
CA ARG A 242 -8.81 21.17 -5.30
C ARG A 242 -9.83 20.05 -5.46
N VAL A 243 -9.49 18.98 -6.20
CA VAL A 243 -10.35 17.81 -6.35
C VAL A 243 -10.61 17.17 -4.98
N ALA A 244 -9.58 17.04 -4.14
CA ALA A 244 -9.72 16.52 -2.78
C ALA A 244 -10.67 17.36 -1.91
N SER A 245 -10.64 18.69 -2.06
CA SER A 245 -11.53 19.60 -1.34
C SER A 245 -12.98 19.39 -1.75
N TYR A 246 -13.24 19.22 -3.04
CA TYR A 246 -14.57 18.88 -3.55
C TYR A 246 -15.03 17.53 -2.97
N LEU A 247 -14.24 16.46 -3.15
CA LEU A 247 -14.60 15.12 -2.69
C LEU A 247 -14.82 15.04 -1.17
N ARG A 248 -14.05 15.81 -0.40
CA ARG A 248 -14.19 15.89 1.07
C ARG A 248 -15.52 16.52 1.49
N ASN A 249 -15.99 17.52 0.77
CA ASN A 249 -17.26 18.19 1.06
C ASN A 249 -18.46 17.30 0.73
N GLU A 250 -18.38 16.53 -0.34
CA GLU A 250 -19.42 15.60 -0.79
C GLU A 250 -19.48 14.30 0.04
N ALA A 251 -18.41 13.92 0.72
CA ALA A 251 -18.34 12.73 1.57
C ALA A 251 -18.90 12.94 2.99
N ARG A 252 -19.44 14.13 3.29
CA ARG A 252 -20.06 14.48 4.59
C ARG A 252 -21.50 13.92 4.74
#